data_bd61896308ab1d4f8b8957ea6be98d33
#
_entry.id   bd61896308ab1d4f8b8957ea6be98d33
#
_cell.length_a   1.000
_cell.length_b   1.000
_cell.length_c   1.000
_cell.angle_alpha   90.00
_cell.angle_beta   90.00
_cell.angle_gamma   90.00
#
_symmetry.space_group_name_H-M   'P 1'
#
loop_
_entity.id
_entity.type
_entity.pdbx_description
1 polymer ?
#
loop_
_entity_poly.entity_id
_entity_poly.type
_entity_poly.pdbx_seq_one_letter_code
_entity_poly.pdbx_strand_id
1 'polypeptide(L)'
;YSGACAGCGETPYAKLVTQLFGDRMMIANATGCTSIWAAAGAATAYSKNQNGHGPAWANSLFEDNAEYGLGMYLGVKAVRERIASNIEKALESDMSEEVKSVLREWLENKDESEGTRERAEKVKAVLQNEDSEIANAIKKDEGFLVKRSQWIFGGDGWAYDIGYNGIDHV
;
A
#
# COMPACT_ATOMS: atom_id res chain seq x y z
N TYR A 1 -16.73 13.82 2.70
CA TYR A 1 -15.86 14.90 2.15
C TYR A 1 -16.41 16.30 2.47
N SER A 2 -16.72 16.53 3.74
CA SER A 2 -17.34 17.80 4.20
C SER A 2 -16.45 19.04 4.01
N GLY A 3 -15.15 18.87 3.88
CA GLY A 3 -14.21 19.96 3.60
C GLY A 3 -14.08 20.33 2.12
N ALA A 4 -14.73 19.62 1.22
CA ALA A 4 -14.67 19.88 -0.22
C ALA A 4 -15.63 21.00 -0.62
N CYS A 5 -15.31 21.71 -1.71
CA CYS A 5 -16.20 22.69 -2.31
C CYS A 5 -17.47 22.02 -2.87
N ALA A 6 -18.57 22.80 -2.92
CA ALA A 6 -19.77 22.34 -3.59
C ALA A 6 -19.49 22.05 -5.08
N GLY A 7 -19.83 20.86 -5.55
CA GLY A 7 -19.56 20.42 -6.91
C GLY A 7 -18.11 20.05 -7.20
N CYS A 8 -17.29 19.78 -6.19
CA CYS A 8 -15.91 19.32 -6.38
C CYS A 8 -15.86 18.10 -7.30
N GLY A 9 -15.09 18.18 -8.39
CA GLY A 9 -14.93 17.08 -9.35
C GLY A 9 -13.96 15.99 -8.90
N GLU A 10 -13.15 16.24 -7.88
CA GLU A 10 -12.12 15.31 -7.39
C GLU A 10 -12.68 14.25 -6.41
N THR A 11 -13.52 14.69 -5.46
CA THR A 11 -13.99 13.84 -4.37
C THR A 11 -14.80 12.61 -4.81
N PRO A 12 -15.60 12.63 -5.90
CA PRO A 12 -16.26 11.42 -6.40
C PRO A 12 -15.28 10.31 -6.81
N TYR A 13 -14.17 10.67 -7.44
CA TYR A 13 -13.13 9.72 -7.82
C TYR A 13 -12.37 9.19 -6.61
N ALA A 14 -11.98 10.05 -5.69
CA ALA A 14 -11.37 9.63 -4.44
C ALA A 14 -12.27 8.66 -3.65
N LYS A 15 -13.57 8.93 -3.60
CA LYS A 15 -14.57 8.04 -2.98
C LYS A 15 -14.62 6.69 -3.69
N LEU A 16 -14.74 6.66 -5.01
CA LEU A 16 -14.80 5.42 -5.79
C LEU A 16 -13.56 4.56 -5.57
N VAL A 17 -12.38 5.15 -5.70
CA VAL A 17 -11.10 4.45 -5.55
C VAL A 17 -10.93 3.90 -4.12
N THR A 18 -11.29 4.68 -3.09
CA THR A 18 -11.22 4.21 -1.71
C THR A 18 -12.25 3.14 -1.38
N GLN A 19 -13.40 3.13 -2.03
CA GLN A 19 -14.37 2.03 -1.89
C GLN A 19 -13.85 0.73 -2.49
N LEU A 20 -13.10 0.80 -3.60
CA LEU A 20 -12.57 -0.38 -4.28
C LEU A 20 -11.29 -0.90 -3.63
N PHE A 21 -10.41 -0.03 -3.17
CA PHE A 21 -9.04 -0.38 -2.78
C PHE A 21 -8.67 0.00 -1.35
N GLY A 22 -9.55 0.72 -0.62
CA GLY A 22 -9.24 1.30 0.68
C GLY A 22 -8.69 0.34 1.72
N ASP A 23 -9.10 -0.92 1.68
CA ASP A 23 -8.64 -1.98 2.58
C ASP A 23 -7.10 -2.14 2.62
N ARG A 24 -6.43 -1.92 1.50
CA ARG A 24 -4.98 -2.09 1.32
C ARG A 24 -4.31 -0.91 0.62
N MET A 25 -4.96 0.23 0.64
CA MET A 25 -4.56 1.43 -0.10
C MET A 25 -3.46 2.20 0.61
N MET A 26 -2.51 2.72 -0.15
CA MET A 26 -1.54 3.73 0.28
C MET A 26 -1.67 4.95 -0.63
N ILE A 27 -1.72 6.12 -0.04
CA ILE A 27 -1.93 7.39 -0.73
C ILE A 27 -0.74 8.31 -0.45
N ALA A 28 -0.04 8.69 -1.51
CA ALA A 28 0.85 9.85 -1.53
C ALA A 28 0.02 11.06 -1.96
N ASN A 29 -0.16 12.03 -1.08
CA ASN A 29 -1.07 13.15 -1.29
C ASN A 29 -0.31 14.45 -1.49
N ALA A 30 -0.61 15.19 -2.55
CA ALA A 30 -0.06 16.50 -2.79
C ALA A 30 -0.74 17.54 -1.91
N THR A 31 0.04 18.40 -1.27
CA THR A 31 -0.47 19.58 -0.57
C THR A 31 -1.26 20.47 -1.54
N GLY A 32 -2.46 20.85 -1.16
CA GLY A 32 -3.40 21.62 -1.97
C GLY A 32 -4.84 21.26 -1.63
N CYS A 33 -5.74 21.27 -2.61
CA CYS A 33 -7.16 20.93 -2.41
C CYS A 33 -7.35 19.55 -1.77
N THR A 34 -6.59 18.57 -2.21
CA THR A 34 -6.69 17.18 -1.71
C THR A 34 -6.30 17.07 -0.25
N SER A 35 -5.35 17.85 0.24
CA SER A 35 -5.02 17.89 1.67
C SER A 35 -6.06 18.68 2.48
N ILE A 36 -6.68 19.68 1.89
CA ILE A 36 -7.70 20.51 2.58
C ILE A 36 -8.93 19.68 2.91
N TRP A 37 -9.52 19.00 1.95
CA TRP A 37 -10.72 18.19 2.23
C TRP A 37 -10.42 16.85 2.90
N ALA A 38 -9.19 16.34 2.81
CA ALA A 38 -8.81 15.05 3.38
C ALA A 38 -8.32 15.13 4.84
N ALA A 39 -7.64 16.22 5.23
CA ALA A 39 -6.94 16.31 6.52
C ALA A 39 -7.10 17.64 7.25
N ALA A 40 -7.72 18.64 6.66
CA ALA A 40 -7.92 19.92 7.33
C ALA A 40 -9.05 19.86 8.35
N GLY A 41 -8.74 20.16 9.59
CA GLY A 41 -9.72 20.21 10.68
C GLY A 41 -10.06 18.82 11.27
N ALA A 42 -11.21 18.75 11.93
CA ALA A 42 -11.64 17.57 12.68
C ALA A 42 -12.25 16.44 11.83
N ALA A 43 -12.35 16.61 10.51
CA ALA A 43 -13.05 15.70 9.62
C ALA A 43 -12.11 15.08 8.58
N THR A 44 -11.50 13.96 8.93
CA THR A 44 -10.76 13.13 7.96
C THR A 44 -11.74 12.40 7.05
N ALA A 45 -11.54 12.50 5.73
CA ALA A 45 -12.39 11.85 4.74
C ALA A 45 -12.22 10.33 4.67
N TYR A 46 -11.09 9.82 5.14
CA TYR A 46 -10.75 8.40 5.11
C TYR A 46 -11.03 7.73 6.44
N SER A 47 -11.53 6.50 6.40
CA SER A 47 -11.84 5.72 7.60
C SER A 47 -11.46 4.25 7.42
N LYS A 48 -11.52 3.51 8.54
CA LYS A 48 -11.31 2.06 8.55
C LYS A 48 -12.62 1.33 8.26
N ASN A 49 -12.51 0.17 7.62
CA ASN A 49 -13.63 -0.76 7.45
C ASN A 49 -13.92 -1.54 8.75
N GLN A 50 -14.89 -2.46 8.69
CA GLN A 50 -15.28 -3.30 9.84
C GLN A 50 -14.14 -4.18 10.37
N ASN A 51 -13.15 -4.50 9.53
CA ASN A 51 -11.99 -5.31 9.89
C ASN A 51 -10.82 -4.46 10.44
N GLY A 52 -11.02 -3.16 10.63
CA GLY A 52 -9.99 -2.25 11.12
C GLY A 52 -8.96 -1.81 10.06
N HIS A 53 -9.21 -2.10 8.79
CA HIS A 53 -8.32 -1.74 7.68
C HIS A 53 -8.84 -0.52 6.93
N GLY A 54 -7.93 0.33 6.48
CA GLY A 54 -8.24 1.52 5.71
C GLY A 54 -7.01 2.12 5.04
N PRO A 55 -7.17 3.19 4.26
CA PRO A 55 -6.06 3.84 3.58
C PRO A 55 -4.98 4.32 4.54
N ALA A 56 -3.72 4.07 4.20
CA ALA A 56 -2.58 4.78 4.75
C ALA A 56 -2.38 6.03 3.92
N TRP A 57 -2.44 7.19 4.56
CA TRP A 57 -2.36 8.49 3.91
C TRP A 57 -1.14 9.26 4.40
N ALA A 58 -0.35 9.78 3.47
CA ALA A 58 0.79 10.62 3.78
C ALA A 58 0.79 11.83 2.85
N ASN A 59 0.92 13.03 3.44
CA ASN A 59 0.97 14.27 2.69
C ASN A 59 2.42 14.61 2.34
N SER A 60 2.64 15.04 1.11
CA SER A 60 3.90 15.58 0.63
C SER A 60 3.74 17.06 0.24
N LEU A 61 4.80 17.70 -0.21
CA LEU A 61 4.72 19.03 -0.75
C LEU A 61 4.02 19.04 -2.12
N PHE A 62 3.55 20.21 -2.52
CA PHE A 62 2.93 20.41 -3.82
C PHE A 62 3.89 20.05 -4.96
N GLU A 63 5.17 20.35 -4.81
CA GLU A 63 6.19 20.26 -5.85
C GLU A 63 6.79 18.86 -6.01
N ASP A 64 6.69 18.01 -5.00
CA ASP A 64 7.45 16.74 -4.96
C ASP A 64 6.58 15.47 -4.86
N ASN A 65 5.27 15.60 -4.90
CA ASN A 65 4.39 14.46 -4.60
C ASN A 65 4.48 13.32 -5.62
N ALA A 66 4.76 13.60 -6.87
CA ALA A 66 4.93 12.57 -7.89
C ALA A 66 6.14 11.68 -7.56
N GLU A 67 7.28 12.29 -7.27
CA GLU A 67 8.51 11.59 -6.88
C GLU A 67 8.37 10.90 -5.52
N TYR A 68 7.70 11.55 -4.57
CA TYR A 68 7.39 10.96 -3.27
C TYR A 68 6.56 9.68 -3.41
N GLY A 69 5.51 9.72 -4.24
CA GLY A 69 4.68 8.55 -4.52
C GLY A 69 5.45 7.43 -5.23
N LEU A 70 6.33 7.78 -6.19
CA LEU A 70 7.25 6.83 -6.82
C LEU A 70 8.19 6.22 -5.78
N GLY A 71 8.77 7.03 -4.90
CA GLY A 71 9.65 6.56 -3.82
C GLY A 71 8.94 5.59 -2.87
N MET A 72 7.69 5.87 -2.50
CA MET A 72 6.87 4.95 -1.71
C MET A 72 6.67 3.61 -2.42
N TYR A 73 6.37 3.63 -3.73
CA TYR A 73 6.23 2.43 -4.53
C TYR A 73 7.52 1.61 -4.57
N LEU A 74 8.64 2.24 -4.88
CA LEU A 74 9.94 1.58 -4.95
C LEU A 74 10.36 1.01 -3.58
N GLY A 75 10.09 1.72 -2.49
CA GLY A 75 10.35 1.24 -1.14
C GLY A 75 9.55 -0.02 -0.81
N VAL A 76 8.25 -0.02 -1.07
CA VAL A 76 7.39 -1.19 -0.87
C VAL A 76 7.83 -2.35 -1.76
N LYS A 77 8.14 -2.08 -3.04
CA LYS A 77 8.64 -3.08 -3.99
C LYS A 77 9.91 -3.74 -3.46
N ALA A 78 10.90 -2.96 -3.03
CA ALA A 78 12.17 -3.47 -2.51
C ALA A 78 11.98 -4.36 -1.28
N VAL A 79 11.09 -3.99 -0.35
CA VAL A 79 10.78 -4.84 0.82
C VAL A 79 10.12 -6.15 0.38
N ARG A 80 9.18 -6.11 -0.57
CA ARG A 80 8.51 -7.31 -1.08
C ARG A 80 9.46 -8.23 -1.85
N GLU A 81 10.41 -7.68 -2.60
CA GLU A 81 11.47 -8.46 -3.26
C GLU A 81 12.40 -9.13 -2.24
N ARG A 82 12.72 -8.44 -1.14
CA ARG A 82 13.48 -9.03 -0.02
C ARG A 82 12.72 -10.18 0.63
N ILE A 83 11.41 -10.04 0.86
CA ILE A 83 10.57 -11.14 1.35
C ILE A 83 10.62 -12.32 0.37
N ALA A 84 10.43 -12.08 -0.92
CA ALA A 84 10.49 -13.12 -1.94
C ALA A 84 11.82 -13.87 -1.93
N SER A 85 12.94 -13.15 -1.88
CA SER A 85 14.28 -13.76 -1.78
C SER A 85 14.46 -14.59 -0.51
N ASN A 86 13.93 -14.15 0.63
CA ASN A 86 13.97 -14.93 1.87
C ASN A 86 13.08 -16.18 1.79
N ILE A 87 11.93 -16.09 1.11
CA ILE A 87 11.07 -17.25 0.85
C ILE A 87 11.78 -18.25 -0.05
N GLU A 88 12.44 -17.83 -1.12
CA GLU A 88 13.23 -18.72 -1.98
C GLU A 88 14.27 -19.51 -1.17
N LYS A 89 15.00 -18.83 -0.28
CA LYS A 89 15.94 -19.49 0.65
C LYS A 89 15.23 -20.45 1.62
N ALA A 90 14.05 -20.10 2.11
CA ALA A 90 13.25 -20.96 2.97
C ALA A 90 12.81 -22.25 2.26
N LEU A 91 12.48 -22.18 0.97
CA LEU A 91 12.13 -23.35 0.16
C LEU A 91 13.30 -24.34 -0.01
N GLU A 92 14.54 -23.86 0.08
CA GLU A 92 15.75 -24.71 0.02
C GLU A 92 16.20 -25.21 1.40
N SER A 93 15.60 -24.72 2.49
CA SER A 93 15.94 -25.07 3.88
C SER A 93 15.27 -26.37 4.36
N ASP A 94 15.53 -26.76 5.60
CA ASP A 94 14.95 -27.95 6.25
C ASP A 94 13.53 -27.71 6.82
N MET A 95 12.86 -26.60 6.47
CA MET A 95 11.48 -26.36 6.88
C MET A 95 10.54 -27.46 6.40
N SER A 96 9.44 -27.67 7.13
CA SER A 96 8.43 -28.66 6.77
C SER A 96 7.79 -28.38 5.42
N GLU A 97 7.32 -29.44 4.73
CA GLU A 97 6.63 -29.26 3.44
C GLU A 97 5.32 -28.48 3.55
N GLU A 98 4.69 -28.50 4.72
CA GLU A 98 3.51 -27.67 5.00
C GLU A 98 3.86 -26.17 4.93
N VAL A 99 4.93 -25.76 5.61
CA VAL A 99 5.42 -24.36 5.58
C VAL A 99 5.84 -24.00 4.16
N LYS A 100 6.63 -24.85 3.50
CA LYS A 100 7.10 -24.61 2.13
C LYS A 100 5.96 -24.44 1.12
N SER A 101 4.90 -25.24 1.26
CA SER A 101 3.72 -25.16 0.39
C SER A 101 3.05 -23.78 0.48
N VAL A 102 2.86 -23.25 1.69
CA VAL A 102 2.26 -21.95 1.92
C VAL A 102 3.16 -20.81 1.41
N LEU A 103 4.46 -20.92 1.64
CA LEU A 103 5.42 -19.93 1.15
C LEU A 103 5.48 -19.90 -0.39
N ARG A 104 5.41 -21.06 -1.03
CA ARG A 104 5.35 -21.18 -2.49
C ARG A 104 4.07 -20.57 -3.05
N GLU A 105 2.90 -20.82 -2.44
CA GLU A 105 1.63 -20.22 -2.82
C GLU A 105 1.73 -18.67 -2.79
N TRP A 106 2.35 -18.13 -1.74
CA TRP A 106 2.55 -16.67 -1.66
C TRP A 106 3.50 -16.18 -2.76
N LEU A 107 4.62 -16.84 -2.99
CA LEU A 107 5.64 -16.42 -3.96
C LEU A 107 5.08 -16.41 -5.39
N GLU A 108 4.33 -17.43 -5.78
CA GLU A 108 3.72 -17.55 -7.10
C GLU A 108 2.63 -16.51 -7.35
N ASN A 109 1.91 -16.11 -6.29
CA ASN A 109 0.78 -15.20 -6.38
C ASN A 109 1.02 -13.84 -5.68
N LYS A 110 2.29 -13.48 -5.43
CA LYS A 110 2.62 -12.25 -4.69
C LYS A 110 2.10 -10.98 -5.37
N ASP A 111 1.97 -11.00 -6.69
CA ASP A 111 1.51 -9.84 -7.48
C ASP A 111 0.00 -9.86 -7.78
N GLU A 112 -0.70 -10.93 -7.36
CA GLU A 112 -2.15 -11.02 -7.46
C GLU A 112 -2.84 -10.27 -6.31
N SER A 113 -3.77 -9.40 -6.67
CA SER A 113 -4.52 -8.59 -5.69
C SER A 113 -5.59 -9.38 -4.96
N GLU A 114 -6.27 -10.27 -5.67
CA GLU A 114 -7.29 -11.13 -5.10
C GLU A 114 -6.66 -12.16 -4.16
N GLY A 115 -7.26 -12.34 -2.98
CA GLY A 115 -6.76 -13.27 -1.97
C GLY A 115 -5.43 -12.88 -1.30
N THR A 116 -4.91 -11.68 -1.55
CA THR A 116 -3.59 -11.28 -1.01
C THR A 116 -3.55 -11.26 0.52
N ARG A 117 -4.65 -10.89 1.17
CA ARG A 117 -4.74 -10.85 2.63
C ARG A 117 -4.78 -12.26 3.21
N GLU A 118 -5.58 -13.13 2.64
CA GLU A 118 -5.68 -14.54 3.06
C GLU A 118 -4.33 -15.25 2.91
N ARG A 119 -3.62 -15.04 1.82
CA ARG A 119 -2.26 -15.56 1.63
C ARG A 119 -1.28 -15.02 2.68
N ALA A 120 -1.35 -13.72 2.97
CA ALA A 120 -0.52 -13.11 4.01
C ALA A 120 -0.78 -13.72 5.39
N GLU A 121 -2.04 -13.92 5.77
CA GLU A 121 -2.40 -14.53 7.05
C GLU A 121 -1.97 -16.02 7.13
N LYS A 122 -2.07 -16.79 6.04
CA LYS A 122 -1.52 -18.16 5.98
C LYS A 122 -0.01 -18.16 6.24
N VAL A 123 0.75 -17.27 5.60
CA VAL A 123 2.21 -17.16 5.81
C VAL A 123 2.53 -16.83 7.27
N LYS A 124 1.84 -15.85 7.86
CA LYS A 124 2.04 -15.51 9.29
C LYS A 124 1.74 -16.70 10.19
N ALA A 125 0.65 -17.43 9.93
CA ALA A 125 0.24 -18.57 10.76
C ALA A 125 1.29 -19.69 10.74
N VAL A 126 1.80 -20.08 9.58
CA VAL A 126 2.78 -21.16 9.48
C VAL A 126 4.16 -20.77 10.02
N LEU A 127 4.52 -19.48 9.94
CA LEU A 127 5.78 -18.99 10.47
C LEU A 127 5.74 -18.69 11.98
N GLN A 128 4.57 -18.67 12.60
CA GLN A 128 4.43 -18.27 14.01
C GLN A 128 5.34 -19.07 14.95
N ASN A 129 5.46 -20.38 14.72
CA ASN A 129 6.25 -21.30 15.53
C ASN A 129 7.65 -21.62 14.94
N GLU A 130 7.98 -21.04 13.80
CA GLU A 130 9.30 -21.18 13.18
C GLU A 130 10.27 -20.16 13.76
N ASP A 131 11.41 -20.61 14.26
CA ASP A 131 12.42 -19.73 14.91
C ASP A 131 13.79 -19.80 14.20
N SER A 132 13.79 -20.01 12.88
CA SER A 132 14.99 -19.87 12.08
C SER A 132 15.30 -18.42 11.74
N GLU A 133 16.55 -18.12 11.41
CA GLU A 133 16.97 -16.78 10.97
C GLU A 133 16.16 -16.32 9.75
N ILE A 134 15.89 -17.22 8.80
CA ILE A 134 15.10 -16.94 7.60
C ILE A 134 13.65 -16.62 7.97
N ALA A 135 13.03 -17.42 8.84
CA ALA A 135 11.66 -17.17 9.29
C ALA A 135 11.54 -15.82 10.00
N ASN A 136 12.51 -15.49 10.85
CA ASN A 136 12.55 -14.21 11.55
C ASN A 136 12.76 -13.02 10.62
N ALA A 137 13.54 -13.18 9.55
CA ALA A 137 13.70 -12.18 8.50
C ALA A 137 12.37 -11.91 7.75
N ILE A 138 11.58 -12.96 7.46
CA ILE A 138 10.26 -12.80 6.84
C ILE A 138 9.27 -12.15 7.82
N LYS A 139 9.23 -12.61 9.08
CA LYS A 139 8.37 -12.03 10.13
C LYS A 139 8.62 -10.54 10.34
N LYS A 140 9.86 -10.09 10.28
CA LYS A 140 10.22 -8.68 10.41
C LYS A 140 9.49 -7.78 9.40
N ASP A 141 9.29 -8.29 8.20
CA ASP A 141 8.66 -7.58 7.09
C ASP A 141 7.18 -8.00 6.85
N GLU A 142 6.55 -8.72 7.78
CA GLU A 142 5.21 -9.32 7.63
C GLU A 142 4.12 -8.33 7.24
N GLY A 143 4.26 -7.05 7.61
CA GLY A 143 3.35 -5.98 7.21
C GLY A 143 3.28 -5.74 5.70
N PHE A 144 4.27 -6.22 4.95
CA PHE A 144 4.37 -6.09 3.49
C PHE A 144 3.99 -7.36 2.72
N LEU A 145 3.55 -8.41 3.40
CA LEU A 145 3.03 -9.63 2.77
C LEU A 145 1.76 -9.35 1.96
N VAL A 146 0.90 -8.45 2.43
CA VAL A 146 -0.28 -7.99 1.68
C VAL A 146 0.16 -7.08 0.54
N LYS A 147 -0.30 -7.35 -0.68
CA LYS A 147 -0.08 -6.48 -1.83
C LYS A 147 -0.81 -5.15 -1.62
N ARG A 148 -0.08 -4.06 -1.59
CA ARG A 148 -0.65 -2.72 -1.45
C ARG A 148 -1.17 -2.19 -2.78
N SER A 149 -2.24 -1.39 -2.72
CA SER A 149 -2.70 -0.57 -3.83
C SER A 149 -2.18 0.85 -3.60
N GLN A 150 -1.30 1.32 -4.48
CA GLN A 150 -0.57 2.58 -4.26
C GLN A 150 -1.06 3.63 -5.24
N TRP A 151 -1.32 4.83 -4.72
CA TRP A 151 -1.96 5.92 -5.42
C TRP A 151 -1.24 7.23 -5.14
N ILE A 152 -1.15 8.05 -6.17
CA ILE A 152 -0.74 9.44 -6.07
C ILE A 152 -1.99 10.30 -6.25
N PHE A 153 -2.31 11.12 -5.25
CA PHE A 153 -3.45 12.01 -5.26
C PHE A 153 -2.99 13.46 -5.26
N GLY A 154 -3.65 14.27 -6.06
CA GLY A 154 -3.50 15.70 -6.09
C GLY A 154 -4.70 16.35 -6.77
N GLY A 155 -4.95 17.63 -6.48
CA GLY A 155 -6.00 18.42 -7.11
C GLY A 155 -5.66 18.79 -8.54
N ASP A 156 -6.60 19.45 -9.20
CA ASP A 156 -6.44 19.93 -10.56
C ASP A 156 -5.30 20.95 -10.70
N GLY A 157 -5.15 21.87 -9.76
CA GLY A 157 -4.05 22.82 -9.73
C GLY A 157 -2.69 22.14 -9.64
N TRP A 158 -2.59 21.06 -8.87
CA TRP A 158 -1.39 20.24 -8.82
C TRP A 158 -1.14 19.50 -10.12
N ALA A 159 -2.17 18.89 -10.69
CA ALA A 159 -2.04 18.00 -11.83
C ALA A 159 -1.83 18.71 -13.17
N TYR A 160 -2.32 19.95 -13.32
CA TYR A 160 -2.35 20.62 -14.63
C TYR A 160 -1.54 21.91 -14.71
N ASP A 161 -1.48 22.71 -13.64
CA ASP A 161 -1.08 24.11 -13.76
C ASP A 161 0.43 24.34 -13.75
N ILE A 162 1.22 23.41 -13.21
CA ILE A 162 2.68 23.55 -13.12
C ILE A 162 3.37 22.31 -13.71
N GLY A 163 3.45 22.25 -15.05
CA GLY A 163 4.19 21.22 -15.77
C GLY A 163 3.85 19.78 -15.33
N TYR A 164 2.58 19.54 -14.99
CA TYR A 164 2.11 18.26 -14.42
C TYR A 164 2.84 17.81 -13.15
N ASN A 165 3.55 18.70 -12.46
CA ASN A 165 4.28 18.46 -11.22
C ASN A 165 5.10 17.15 -11.21
N GLY A 166 5.81 16.86 -12.30
CA GLY A 166 6.67 15.70 -12.40
C GLY A 166 5.96 14.37 -12.68
N ILE A 167 4.63 14.36 -12.91
CA ILE A 167 3.89 13.13 -13.24
C ILE A 167 4.43 12.48 -14.51
N ASP A 168 4.89 13.27 -15.47
CA ASP A 168 5.49 12.81 -16.71
C ASP A 168 6.82 12.07 -16.51
N HIS A 169 7.51 12.30 -15.40
CA HIS A 169 8.71 11.54 -15.01
C HIS A 169 8.37 10.19 -14.35
N VAL A 170 7.21 10.09 -13.75
CA VAL A 170 6.76 8.89 -13.03
C VAL A 170 6.10 7.89 -13.94
#